data_c60bfa07a8056ecc29f3a33855933637
#
_entry.id   c60bfa07a8056ecc29f3a33855933637
#
_cell.length_a   1.000
_cell.length_b   1.000
_cell.length_c   1.000
_cell.angle_alpha   90.00
_cell.angle_beta   90.00
_cell.angle_gamma   90.00
#
_symmetry.space_group_name_H-M   'P 1'
#
loop_
_entity.id
_entity.type
_entity.pdbx_description
1 polymer ?
#
loop_
_entity_poly.entity_id
_entity_poly.type
_entity_poly.pdbx_seq_one_letter_code
_entity_poly.pdbx_strand_id
1 'polypeptide(L)'
;MNSTFSDFADMMAHPVRAAPAAPDTFGRYAVLGGGADARLLAAMALSEGAEVTLFSAYGAELSAMAGGIALRGAGPLGSYQVNADAAPSVRATAELDAAVQGAEVIFLTGPVHKQRTYAMVLADHLTDGQVLVLAPGRTFGALETRYLLSIGGCAADVTIAEAGTLPFWYAPEGATLNLSAAVGAPGGVLPGNRRDVCAGLNQVLPNAEFATSTLASSFADGSGLAEVPALLLGGPAMPDGGPAIPMGGTPLPENQTFRNLIGPGHMTVIEDLAGERRETARRFGIRDLPDTGAWLDMFAGTAAGDGSRPLPDATAVHGVVRDAVIGSLAPLASAARIAGVATPATDAMTALASSVLKADLSTAGRKLTAMGVPGGEVDAARRALEEAV
;
A
#
# COMPACT_ATOMS: atom_id res chain seq x y z
N MET A 1 -23.48 -16.52 22.51
CA MET A 1 -22.85 -15.51 21.65
C MET A 1 -21.49 -16.01 21.14
N ASN A 2 -21.45 -17.17 20.49
CA ASN A 2 -20.21 -17.76 19.94
C ASN A 2 -20.23 -17.83 18.40
N SER A 3 -21.21 -17.18 17.75
CA SER A 3 -21.39 -17.31 16.30
C SER A 3 -20.37 -16.45 15.50
N THR A 4 -20.00 -15.29 16.00
CA THR A 4 -19.20 -14.31 15.26
C THR A 4 -17.76 -14.74 15.01
N PHE A 5 -17.17 -15.53 15.91
CA PHE A 5 -15.79 -16.01 15.74
C PHE A 5 -15.72 -17.17 14.74
N SER A 6 -16.67 -18.11 14.87
CA SER A 6 -16.83 -19.21 13.90
C SER A 6 -17.07 -18.64 12.51
N ASP A 7 -17.93 -17.63 12.39
CA ASP A 7 -18.27 -17.00 11.12
C ASP A 7 -17.07 -16.27 10.48
N PHE A 8 -16.18 -15.64 11.29
CA PHE A 8 -14.97 -15.03 10.78
C PHE A 8 -13.95 -16.08 10.31
N ALA A 9 -13.70 -17.09 11.13
CA ALA A 9 -12.80 -18.19 10.77
C ALA A 9 -13.31 -18.93 9.52
N ASP A 10 -14.62 -19.19 9.43
CA ASP A 10 -15.23 -19.83 8.28
C ASP A 10 -15.22 -18.96 7.03
N MET A 11 -15.41 -17.64 7.14
CA MET A 11 -15.27 -16.69 6.03
C MET A 11 -13.84 -16.59 5.53
N MET A 12 -12.87 -16.70 6.42
CA MET A 12 -11.44 -16.59 6.08
C MET A 12 -10.81 -17.93 5.69
N ALA A 13 -11.39 -19.05 6.13
CA ALA A 13 -10.93 -20.40 5.81
C ALA A 13 -11.55 -20.89 4.50
N HIS A 14 -10.97 -20.52 3.37
CA HIS A 14 -11.19 -21.34 2.17
C HIS A 14 -10.41 -22.66 2.32
N PRO A 15 -11.00 -23.80 1.91
CA PRO A 15 -10.25 -25.05 1.88
C PRO A 15 -9.02 -24.86 1.01
N VAL A 16 -7.85 -25.04 1.60
CA VAL A 16 -6.57 -24.99 0.87
C VAL A 16 -6.60 -26.14 -0.13
N ARG A 17 -7.11 -25.90 -1.32
CA ARG A 17 -6.82 -26.75 -2.47
C ARG A 17 -5.31 -26.65 -2.70
N ALA A 18 -4.65 -27.78 -2.91
CA ALA A 18 -3.27 -27.78 -3.38
C ALA A 18 -3.26 -27.11 -4.76
N ALA A 19 -3.13 -25.78 -4.78
CA ALA A 19 -2.95 -25.06 -6.01
C ALA A 19 -1.64 -25.51 -6.66
N PRO A 20 -1.56 -25.59 -7.99
CA PRO A 20 -0.29 -25.84 -8.68
C PRO A 20 0.71 -24.76 -8.24
N ALA A 21 2.00 -25.14 -8.16
CA ALA A 21 3.06 -24.17 -7.86
C ALA A 21 3.00 -22.99 -8.83
N ALA A 22 3.17 -21.78 -8.31
CA ALA A 22 3.20 -20.59 -9.15
C ALA A 22 4.42 -20.63 -10.08
N PRO A 23 4.34 -20.06 -11.27
CA PRO A 23 5.49 -19.94 -12.17
C PRO A 23 6.54 -18.99 -11.56
N ASP A 24 7.80 -19.18 -11.91
CA ASP A 24 8.89 -18.26 -11.54
C ASP A 24 8.71 -16.87 -12.17
N THR A 25 7.89 -16.78 -13.23
CA THR A 25 7.60 -15.54 -13.99
C THR A 25 6.13 -15.49 -14.34
N PHE A 26 5.51 -14.31 -14.24
CA PHE A 26 4.17 -14.08 -14.72
C PHE A 26 4.19 -13.37 -16.08
N GLY A 27 3.36 -13.81 -17.00
CA GLY A 27 3.30 -13.27 -18.36
C GLY A 27 2.19 -12.24 -18.59
N ARG A 28 1.16 -12.20 -17.76
CA ARG A 28 -0.03 -11.35 -17.96
C ARG A 28 -0.43 -10.64 -16.67
N TYR A 29 -0.45 -9.32 -16.73
CA TYR A 29 -0.79 -8.46 -15.61
C TYR A 29 -2.00 -7.59 -15.91
N ALA A 30 -2.87 -7.43 -14.93
CA ALA A 30 -3.84 -6.35 -14.87
C ALA A 30 -3.39 -5.33 -13.83
N VAL A 31 -3.49 -4.04 -14.15
CA VAL A 31 -3.20 -2.96 -13.19
C VAL A 31 -4.44 -2.10 -13.05
N LEU A 32 -5.04 -2.09 -11.86
CA LEU A 32 -6.27 -1.35 -11.59
C LEU A 32 -5.95 0.02 -11.01
N GLY A 33 -6.17 1.04 -11.81
CA GLY A 33 -5.90 2.45 -11.55
C GLY A 33 -5.24 3.12 -12.75
N GLY A 34 -5.45 4.42 -12.92
CA GLY A 34 -4.87 5.21 -14.01
C GLY A 34 -3.84 6.22 -13.55
N GLY A 35 -3.52 6.24 -12.26
CA GLY A 35 -2.57 7.17 -11.65
C GLY A 35 -1.10 6.82 -11.91
N ALA A 36 -0.21 7.58 -11.30
CA ALA A 36 1.23 7.39 -11.45
C ALA A 36 1.71 6.05 -10.91
N ASP A 37 1.15 5.56 -9.78
CA ASP A 37 1.46 4.24 -9.22
C ASP A 37 1.17 3.12 -10.22
N ALA A 38 0.00 3.18 -10.86
CA ALA A 38 -0.40 2.19 -11.86
C ALA A 38 0.53 2.21 -13.08
N ARG A 39 0.91 3.40 -13.54
CA ARG A 39 1.85 3.55 -14.66
C ARG A 39 3.23 2.99 -14.33
N LEU A 40 3.72 3.21 -13.11
CA LEU A 40 4.98 2.65 -12.65
C LEU A 40 4.96 1.12 -12.68
N LEU A 41 3.95 0.50 -12.06
CA LEU A 41 3.84 -0.97 -12.02
C LEU A 41 3.63 -1.59 -13.40
N ALA A 42 2.84 -0.93 -14.25
CA ALA A 42 2.67 -1.36 -15.64
C ALA A 42 4.00 -1.33 -16.41
N ALA A 43 4.78 -0.25 -16.25
CA ALA A 43 6.07 -0.16 -16.92
C ALA A 43 7.08 -1.19 -16.39
N MET A 44 7.06 -1.49 -15.09
CA MET A 44 7.88 -2.56 -14.52
C MET A 44 7.53 -3.92 -15.13
N ALA A 45 6.25 -4.28 -15.19
CA ALA A 45 5.82 -5.54 -15.80
C ALA A 45 6.15 -5.62 -17.31
N LEU A 46 5.97 -4.53 -18.03
CA LEU A 46 6.32 -4.45 -19.45
C LEU A 46 7.83 -4.60 -19.68
N SER A 47 8.68 -4.08 -18.78
CA SER A 47 10.14 -4.22 -18.87
C SER A 47 10.59 -5.67 -18.73
N GLU A 48 9.84 -6.50 -18.05
CA GLU A 48 10.06 -7.94 -17.94
C GLU A 48 9.46 -8.75 -19.11
N GLY A 49 8.91 -8.08 -20.12
CA GLY A 49 8.35 -8.71 -21.31
C GLY A 49 6.91 -9.20 -21.15
N ALA A 50 6.22 -8.83 -20.08
CA ALA A 50 4.84 -9.24 -19.83
C ALA A 50 3.82 -8.43 -20.64
N GLU A 51 2.65 -9.01 -20.87
CA GLU A 51 1.48 -8.31 -21.37
C GLU A 51 0.78 -7.59 -20.21
N VAL A 52 0.38 -6.33 -20.41
CA VAL A 52 -0.25 -5.52 -19.38
C VAL A 52 -1.55 -4.92 -19.86
N THR A 53 -2.60 -5.10 -19.06
CA THR A 53 -3.87 -4.37 -19.23
C THR A 53 -4.06 -3.40 -18.07
N LEU A 54 -4.17 -2.11 -18.40
CA LEU A 54 -4.49 -1.05 -17.45
C LEU A 54 -5.99 -0.78 -17.46
N PHE A 55 -6.58 -0.79 -16.26
CA PHE A 55 -7.96 -0.41 -16.07
C PHE A 55 -8.07 0.97 -15.43
N SER A 56 -8.89 1.85 -15.99
CA SER A 56 -9.38 3.04 -15.31
C SER A 56 -10.84 3.34 -15.68
N ALA A 57 -11.64 3.68 -14.69
CA ALA A 57 -13.00 4.16 -14.90
C ALA A 57 -13.05 5.62 -15.41
N TYR A 58 -11.91 6.30 -15.51
CA TYR A 58 -11.83 7.72 -15.88
C TYR A 58 -11.24 7.89 -17.27
N GLY A 59 -12.03 8.46 -18.19
CA GLY A 59 -11.62 8.67 -19.58
C GLY A 59 -10.37 9.56 -19.74
N ALA A 60 -10.15 10.52 -18.83
CA ALA A 60 -8.95 11.36 -18.82
C ALA A 60 -7.67 10.53 -18.53
N GLU A 61 -7.74 9.58 -17.59
CA GLU A 61 -6.63 8.68 -17.29
C GLU A 61 -6.34 7.74 -18.47
N LEU A 62 -7.38 7.18 -19.10
CA LEU A 62 -7.23 6.36 -20.29
C LEU A 62 -6.58 7.13 -21.46
N SER A 63 -7.03 8.37 -21.69
CA SER A 63 -6.47 9.24 -22.71
C SER A 63 -4.99 9.59 -22.45
N ALA A 64 -4.63 9.79 -21.18
CA ALA A 64 -3.24 10.06 -20.80
C ALA A 64 -2.32 8.86 -21.04
N MET A 65 -2.85 7.63 -20.99
CA MET A 65 -2.09 6.40 -21.25
C MET A 65 -2.00 6.05 -22.74
N ALA A 66 -2.84 6.63 -23.59
CA ALA A 66 -2.84 6.36 -25.05
C ALA A 66 -1.50 6.73 -25.74
N GLY A 67 -0.73 7.67 -25.18
CA GLY A 67 0.60 8.05 -25.64
C GLY A 67 1.75 7.16 -25.12
N GLY A 68 1.43 6.14 -24.34
CA GLY A 68 2.43 5.29 -23.68
C GLY A 68 2.85 5.78 -22.29
N ILE A 69 3.85 5.12 -21.72
CA ILE A 69 4.39 5.41 -20.38
C ILE A 69 5.87 5.70 -20.50
N ALA A 70 6.32 6.80 -19.95
CA ALA A 70 7.74 7.15 -19.89
C ALA A 70 8.25 7.09 -18.46
N LEU A 71 9.33 6.37 -18.23
CA LEU A 71 10.13 6.40 -17.01
C LEU A 71 11.47 7.07 -17.29
N ARG A 72 11.97 7.85 -16.35
CA ARG A 72 13.27 8.51 -16.48
C ARG A 72 13.96 8.54 -15.12
N GLY A 73 15.27 8.34 -15.10
CA GLY A 73 16.11 8.55 -13.93
C GLY A 73 16.62 7.24 -13.31
N ALA A 74 16.71 7.21 -11.98
CA ALA A 74 17.40 6.17 -11.21
C ALA A 74 16.79 4.77 -11.35
N GLY A 75 17.61 3.76 -11.07
CA GLY A 75 17.22 2.37 -11.02
C GLY A 75 17.68 1.54 -12.22
N PRO A 76 17.39 0.23 -12.23
CA PRO A 76 17.82 -0.68 -13.29
C PRO A 76 17.20 -0.36 -14.65
N LEU A 77 16.10 0.36 -14.69
CA LEU A 77 15.42 0.74 -15.93
C LEU A 77 16.06 1.95 -16.63
N GLY A 78 16.84 2.78 -15.92
CA GLY A 78 17.41 4.01 -16.47
C GLY A 78 16.34 4.90 -17.09
N SER A 79 16.51 5.25 -18.37
CA SER A 79 15.45 5.89 -19.16
C SER A 79 14.72 4.83 -19.96
N TYR A 80 13.44 4.66 -19.67
CA TYR A 80 12.59 3.66 -20.28
C TYR A 80 11.31 4.31 -20.83
N GLN A 81 10.91 3.91 -22.03
CA GLN A 81 9.66 4.37 -22.64
C GLN A 81 8.89 3.19 -23.20
N VAL A 82 7.64 3.04 -22.78
CA VAL A 82 6.70 2.08 -23.33
C VAL A 82 5.70 2.84 -24.19
N ASN A 83 5.66 2.53 -25.47
CA ASN A 83 4.65 3.04 -26.38
C ASN A 83 3.48 2.06 -26.46
N ALA A 84 2.28 2.58 -26.67
CA ALA A 84 1.08 1.75 -26.78
C ALA A 84 1.15 0.69 -27.89
N ASP A 85 1.90 0.96 -28.94
CA ASP A 85 2.07 0.08 -30.09
C ASP A 85 3.33 -0.80 -30.04
N ALA A 86 4.13 -0.69 -28.96
CA ALA A 86 5.32 -1.52 -28.80
C ALA A 86 4.98 -2.91 -28.28
N ALA A 87 5.73 -3.92 -28.71
CA ALA A 87 5.64 -5.24 -28.11
C ALA A 87 6.75 -5.39 -27.04
N PRO A 88 6.40 -5.83 -25.81
CA PRO A 88 5.08 -6.21 -25.34
C PRO A 88 4.12 -5.01 -25.27
N SER A 89 2.85 -5.26 -25.49
CA SER A 89 1.85 -4.20 -25.62
C SER A 89 1.18 -3.84 -24.28
N VAL A 90 0.95 -2.54 -24.07
CA VAL A 90 0.02 -2.08 -23.05
C VAL A 90 -1.37 -1.89 -23.65
N ARG A 91 -2.39 -2.40 -22.98
CA ARG A 91 -3.78 -2.15 -23.31
C ARG A 91 -4.43 -1.31 -22.22
N ALA A 92 -5.12 -0.25 -22.56
CA ALA A 92 -5.90 0.53 -21.60
C ALA A 92 -7.40 0.32 -21.86
N THR A 93 -8.19 0.08 -20.82
CA THR A 93 -9.63 -0.19 -20.92
C THR A 93 -10.41 0.41 -19.75
N ALA A 94 -11.69 0.77 -20.02
CA ALA A 94 -12.68 1.12 -18.99
C ALA A 94 -13.52 -0.10 -18.55
N GLU A 95 -13.34 -1.26 -19.18
CA GLU A 95 -14.08 -2.48 -18.89
C GLU A 95 -13.27 -3.35 -17.93
N LEU A 96 -13.78 -3.51 -16.69
CA LEU A 96 -13.10 -4.27 -15.63
C LEU A 96 -12.89 -5.72 -16.05
N ASP A 97 -13.92 -6.37 -16.59
CA ASP A 97 -13.85 -7.76 -17.06
C ASP A 97 -12.73 -7.97 -18.07
N ALA A 98 -12.66 -7.08 -19.07
CA ALA A 98 -11.63 -7.13 -20.10
C ALA A 98 -10.21 -6.90 -19.52
N ALA A 99 -10.09 -6.19 -18.42
CA ALA A 99 -8.82 -5.98 -17.76
C ALA A 99 -8.34 -7.23 -17.00
N VAL A 100 -9.22 -7.88 -16.24
CA VAL A 100 -8.84 -8.97 -15.33
C VAL A 100 -8.92 -10.35 -15.96
N GLN A 101 -9.64 -10.49 -17.08
CA GLN A 101 -9.78 -11.76 -17.77
C GLN A 101 -8.44 -12.30 -18.26
N GLY A 102 -8.04 -13.46 -17.75
CA GLY A 102 -6.79 -14.12 -18.11
C GLY A 102 -5.54 -13.49 -17.51
N ALA A 103 -5.64 -12.43 -16.70
CA ALA A 103 -4.52 -11.92 -15.92
C ALA A 103 -4.08 -12.96 -14.88
N GLU A 104 -2.78 -13.14 -14.73
CA GLU A 104 -2.20 -13.99 -13.68
C GLU A 104 -2.00 -13.19 -12.40
N VAL A 105 -1.62 -11.92 -12.54
CA VAL A 105 -1.43 -10.98 -11.44
C VAL A 105 -2.30 -9.74 -11.66
N ILE A 106 -2.97 -9.29 -10.61
CA ILE A 106 -3.83 -8.12 -10.62
C ILE A 106 -3.34 -7.14 -9.55
N PHE A 107 -2.78 -6.02 -9.96
CA PHE A 107 -2.36 -4.95 -9.04
C PHE A 107 -3.53 -4.05 -8.66
N LEU A 108 -3.77 -3.91 -7.35
CA LEU A 108 -4.66 -2.91 -6.78
C LEU A 108 -3.83 -1.69 -6.39
N THR A 109 -3.93 -0.60 -7.14
CA THR A 109 -3.14 0.60 -6.92
C THR A 109 -3.94 1.76 -6.33
N GLY A 110 -3.23 2.82 -5.97
CA GLY A 110 -3.82 4.04 -5.47
C GLY A 110 -4.24 3.97 -4.00
N PRO A 111 -5.05 4.94 -3.55
CA PRO A 111 -5.39 5.08 -2.14
C PRO A 111 -6.30 3.96 -1.63
N VAL A 112 -6.27 3.75 -0.31
CA VAL A 112 -6.98 2.67 0.40
C VAL A 112 -8.46 2.57 0.01
N HIS A 113 -9.16 3.69 -0.15
CA HIS A 113 -10.57 3.65 -0.53
C HIS A 113 -10.82 3.11 -1.94
N LYS A 114 -9.90 3.34 -2.89
CA LYS A 114 -9.96 2.74 -4.23
C LYS A 114 -9.67 1.24 -4.18
N GLN A 115 -8.66 0.82 -3.41
CA GLN A 115 -8.35 -0.61 -3.20
C GLN A 115 -9.57 -1.36 -2.65
N ARG A 116 -10.27 -0.79 -1.66
CA ARG A 116 -11.55 -1.33 -1.15
C ARG A 116 -12.59 -1.49 -2.24
N THR A 117 -12.79 -0.44 -3.04
CA THR A 117 -13.75 -0.48 -4.15
C THR A 117 -13.39 -1.59 -5.14
N TYR A 118 -12.12 -1.68 -5.51
CA TYR A 118 -11.67 -2.77 -6.39
C TYR A 118 -11.88 -4.14 -5.78
N ALA A 119 -11.53 -4.36 -4.52
CA ALA A 119 -11.76 -5.63 -3.84
C ALA A 119 -13.23 -6.05 -3.88
N MET A 120 -14.15 -5.12 -3.65
CA MET A 120 -15.60 -5.41 -3.69
C MET A 120 -16.09 -5.77 -5.08
N VAL A 121 -15.70 -4.98 -6.11
CA VAL A 121 -16.20 -5.21 -7.47
C VAL A 121 -15.51 -6.38 -8.17
N LEU A 122 -14.34 -6.81 -7.70
CA LEU A 122 -13.62 -7.95 -8.25
C LEU A 122 -14.21 -9.30 -7.82
N ALA A 123 -15.00 -9.35 -6.76
CA ALA A 123 -15.46 -10.61 -6.16
C ALA A 123 -16.10 -11.58 -7.18
N ASP A 124 -16.87 -11.04 -8.14
CA ASP A 124 -17.56 -11.81 -9.18
C ASP A 124 -16.70 -12.08 -10.43
N HIS A 125 -15.50 -11.50 -10.52
CA HIS A 125 -14.69 -11.52 -11.75
C HIS A 125 -13.40 -12.34 -11.61
N LEU A 126 -13.03 -12.71 -10.39
CA LEU A 126 -11.83 -13.46 -10.11
C LEU A 126 -11.97 -14.95 -10.46
N THR A 127 -10.85 -15.53 -10.85
CA THR A 127 -10.74 -16.96 -11.15
C THR A 127 -9.64 -17.62 -10.32
N ASP A 128 -9.75 -18.94 -10.12
CA ASP A 128 -8.79 -19.72 -9.35
C ASP A 128 -7.36 -19.52 -9.86
N GLY A 129 -6.42 -19.34 -8.92
CA GLY A 129 -5.00 -19.21 -9.19
C GLY A 129 -4.51 -17.78 -9.47
N GLN A 130 -5.40 -16.81 -9.59
CA GLN A 130 -4.99 -15.41 -9.73
C GLN A 130 -4.35 -14.87 -8.45
N VAL A 131 -3.40 -13.95 -8.63
CA VAL A 131 -2.70 -13.26 -7.54
C VAL A 131 -3.14 -11.80 -7.51
N LEU A 132 -3.78 -11.37 -6.42
CA LEU A 132 -4.08 -9.97 -6.17
C LEU A 132 -2.92 -9.35 -5.40
N VAL A 133 -2.43 -8.19 -5.84
CA VAL A 133 -1.30 -7.50 -5.20
C VAL A 133 -1.69 -6.08 -4.83
N LEU A 134 -1.69 -5.77 -3.54
CA LEU A 134 -1.82 -4.39 -3.06
C LEU A 134 -0.44 -3.73 -3.09
N ALA A 135 -0.31 -2.63 -3.79
CA ALA A 135 0.93 -1.88 -3.89
C ALA A 135 0.67 -0.36 -3.81
N PRO A 136 0.91 0.23 -2.61
CA PRO A 136 1.26 -0.40 -1.33
C PRO A 136 0.04 -0.97 -0.57
N GLY A 137 0.26 -2.02 0.24
CA GLY A 137 -0.80 -2.67 1.02
C GLY A 137 -1.16 -1.94 2.31
N ARG A 138 -0.18 -1.29 2.94
CA ARG A 138 -0.29 -0.61 4.24
C ARG A 138 -0.69 -1.57 5.37
N THR A 139 -1.12 -1.06 6.51
CA THR A 139 -1.49 -1.88 7.69
C THR A 139 -2.80 -2.64 7.44
N PHE A 140 -2.78 -3.97 7.47
CA PHE A 140 -3.90 -4.91 7.27
C PHE A 140 -4.59 -4.83 5.91
N GLY A 141 -3.88 -4.44 4.85
CA GLY A 141 -4.47 -4.33 3.51
C GLY A 141 -4.88 -5.66 2.91
N ALA A 142 -4.01 -6.65 2.95
CA ALA A 142 -4.31 -7.99 2.45
C ALA A 142 -5.46 -8.64 3.22
N LEU A 143 -5.49 -8.48 4.55
CA LEU A 143 -6.56 -8.98 5.40
C LEU A 143 -7.91 -8.33 5.08
N GLU A 144 -7.95 -6.99 4.93
CA GLU A 144 -9.17 -6.28 4.53
C GLU A 144 -9.65 -6.73 3.14
N THR A 145 -8.73 -6.90 2.20
CA THR A 145 -9.05 -7.36 0.84
C THR A 145 -9.66 -8.76 0.88
N ARG A 146 -9.07 -9.69 1.65
CA ARG A 146 -9.63 -11.03 1.84
C ARG A 146 -11.06 -10.98 2.39
N TYR A 147 -11.26 -10.19 3.43
CA TYR A 147 -12.57 -9.98 4.03
C TYR A 147 -13.59 -9.43 3.02
N LEU A 148 -13.21 -8.39 2.26
CA LEU A 148 -14.09 -7.75 1.27
C LEU A 148 -14.46 -8.71 0.13
N LEU A 149 -13.52 -9.50 -0.36
CA LEU A 149 -13.79 -10.56 -1.34
C LEU A 149 -14.77 -11.60 -0.80
N SER A 150 -14.58 -12.02 0.45
CA SER A 150 -15.46 -13.00 1.09
C SER A 150 -16.90 -12.49 1.23
N ILE A 151 -17.10 -11.26 1.75
CA ILE A 151 -18.44 -10.69 1.86
C ILE A 151 -19.04 -10.33 0.49
N GLY A 152 -18.22 -10.10 -0.53
CA GLY A 152 -18.62 -9.95 -1.92
C GLY A 152 -19.00 -11.27 -2.59
N GLY A 153 -18.85 -12.42 -1.90
CA GLY A 153 -19.21 -13.73 -2.43
C GLY A 153 -18.18 -14.35 -3.38
N CYS A 154 -16.93 -13.89 -3.35
CA CYS A 154 -15.87 -14.46 -4.18
C CYS A 154 -15.69 -15.96 -3.87
N ALA A 155 -15.92 -16.80 -4.87
CA ALA A 155 -15.73 -18.25 -4.77
C ALA A 155 -14.35 -18.72 -5.28
N ALA A 156 -13.59 -17.84 -5.92
CA ALA A 156 -12.30 -18.18 -6.50
C ALA A 156 -11.22 -18.36 -5.43
N ASP A 157 -10.35 -19.35 -5.62
CA ASP A 157 -9.15 -19.55 -4.82
C ASP A 157 -8.04 -18.61 -5.33
N VAL A 158 -7.91 -17.45 -4.67
CA VAL A 158 -6.95 -16.41 -5.03
C VAL A 158 -5.90 -16.22 -3.96
N THR A 159 -4.70 -15.89 -4.39
CA THR A 159 -3.63 -15.46 -3.49
C THR A 159 -3.65 -13.94 -3.38
N ILE A 160 -3.53 -13.40 -2.17
CA ILE A 160 -3.42 -11.96 -1.95
C ILE A 160 -2.02 -11.65 -1.45
N ALA A 161 -1.32 -10.76 -2.14
CA ALA A 161 -0.03 -10.25 -1.71
C ALA A 161 -0.13 -8.76 -1.38
N GLU A 162 0.71 -8.29 -0.48
CA GLU A 162 0.87 -6.86 -0.21
C GLU A 162 2.35 -6.49 -0.24
N ALA A 163 2.69 -5.44 -0.97
CA ALA A 163 4.00 -4.81 -0.91
C ALA A 163 3.94 -3.65 0.08
N GLY A 164 4.97 -3.48 0.91
CA GLY A 164 5.03 -2.36 1.86
C GLY A 164 5.19 -1.01 1.18
N THR A 165 5.89 -0.98 0.03
CA THR A 165 6.11 0.22 -0.79
C THR A 165 5.99 -0.11 -2.27
N LEU A 166 5.93 0.91 -3.12
CA LEU A 166 6.23 0.78 -4.54
C LEU A 166 7.73 0.53 -4.77
N PRO A 167 8.16 0.06 -5.95
CA PRO A 167 9.56 -0.30 -6.19
C PRO A 167 10.52 0.91 -6.28
N PHE A 168 10.00 2.09 -6.57
CA PHE A 168 10.77 3.33 -6.70
C PHE A 168 10.05 4.53 -6.10
N TRP A 169 10.82 5.48 -5.55
CA TRP A 169 10.37 6.85 -5.40
C TRP A 169 10.34 7.51 -6.79
N TYR A 170 9.33 8.32 -7.05
CA TYR A 170 9.20 9.03 -8.31
C TYR A 170 8.51 10.39 -8.13
N ALA A 171 8.73 11.29 -9.08
CA ALA A 171 7.99 12.52 -9.26
C ALA A 171 7.29 12.48 -10.63
N PRO A 172 5.96 12.65 -10.71
CA PRO A 172 5.26 12.70 -11.97
C PRO A 172 5.48 14.05 -12.67
N GLU A 173 5.76 14.01 -13.97
CA GLU A 173 5.87 15.18 -14.84
C GLU A 173 5.09 14.89 -16.13
N GLY A 174 3.82 15.26 -16.18
CA GLY A 174 2.93 14.88 -17.27
C GLY A 174 2.81 13.35 -17.44
N ALA A 175 3.17 12.85 -18.60
CA ALA A 175 3.19 11.41 -18.88
C ALA A 175 4.48 10.71 -18.37
N THR A 176 5.49 11.46 -17.99
CA THR A 176 6.77 10.92 -17.53
C THR A 176 6.77 10.73 -16.02
N LEU A 177 7.36 9.64 -15.54
CA LEU A 177 7.68 9.41 -14.13
C LEU A 177 9.19 9.54 -13.97
N ASN A 178 9.61 10.57 -13.24
CA ASN A 178 11.02 10.78 -12.92
C ASN A 178 11.37 9.97 -11.67
N LEU A 179 12.06 8.84 -11.86
CA LEU A 179 12.48 7.96 -10.77
C LEU A 179 13.65 8.56 -10.01
N SER A 180 13.61 8.54 -8.69
CA SER A 180 14.68 9.08 -7.85
C SER A 180 15.47 8.00 -7.11
N ALA A 181 14.83 6.99 -6.58
CA ALA A 181 15.49 5.94 -5.83
C ALA A 181 14.69 4.64 -5.85
N ALA A 182 15.40 3.52 -5.86
CA ALA A 182 14.82 2.22 -5.55
C ALA A 182 14.44 2.18 -4.06
N VAL A 183 13.28 1.63 -3.77
CA VAL A 183 12.77 1.49 -2.41
C VAL A 183 12.10 0.13 -2.24
N GLY A 184 12.15 -0.40 -1.03
CA GLY A 184 11.50 -1.64 -0.66
C GLY A 184 11.16 -1.64 0.82
N ALA A 185 10.14 -2.38 1.18
CA ALA A 185 9.73 -2.62 2.55
C ALA A 185 9.14 -4.02 2.67
N PRO A 186 9.06 -4.56 3.89
CA PRO A 186 8.49 -5.89 4.10
C PRO A 186 7.10 -6.03 3.48
N GLY A 187 6.91 -7.10 2.74
CA GLY A 187 5.65 -7.52 2.15
C GLY A 187 5.14 -8.82 2.76
N GLY A 188 3.97 -9.24 2.39
CA GLY A 188 3.37 -10.49 2.86
C GLY A 188 2.47 -11.13 1.84
N VAL A 189 2.17 -12.40 2.03
CA VAL A 189 1.30 -13.21 1.17
C VAL A 189 0.25 -13.91 2.02
N LEU A 190 -0.97 -13.97 1.53
CA LEU A 190 -2.14 -14.57 2.16
C LEU A 190 -2.83 -15.54 1.17
N PRO A 191 -2.99 -16.81 1.47
CA PRO A 191 -2.51 -17.49 2.67
C PRO A 191 -0.98 -17.65 2.70
N GLY A 192 -0.39 -17.73 3.88
CA GLY A 192 1.05 -17.70 4.09
C GLY A 192 1.83 -18.90 3.49
N ASN A 193 1.15 -19.96 3.09
CA ASN A 193 1.75 -21.10 2.39
C ASN A 193 1.95 -20.86 0.88
N ARG A 194 1.41 -19.76 0.32
CA ARG A 194 1.53 -19.38 -1.10
C ARG A 194 2.75 -18.50 -1.40
N ARG A 195 3.85 -18.74 -0.70
CA ARG A 195 5.12 -18.03 -0.95
C ARG A 195 5.77 -18.36 -2.30
N ASP A 196 5.27 -19.39 -2.97
CA ASP A 196 5.66 -19.75 -4.34
C ASP A 196 5.45 -18.60 -5.35
N VAL A 197 4.48 -17.70 -5.09
CA VAL A 197 4.25 -16.51 -5.95
C VAL A 197 5.33 -15.43 -5.81
N CYS A 198 6.12 -15.43 -4.73
CA CYS A 198 7.05 -14.34 -4.42
C CYS A 198 8.15 -14.17 -5.47
N ALA A 199 8.66 -15.26 -6.04
CA ALA A 199 9.70 -15.20 -7.06
C ALA A 199 9.22 -14.42 -8.30
N GLY A 200 8.03 -14.72 -8.80
CA GLY A 200 7.42 -14.02 -9.91
C GLY A 200 7.07 -12.57 -9.60
N LEU A 201 6.59 -12.28 -8.37
CA LEU A 201 6.28 -10.90 -7.97
C LEU A 201 7.53 -10.03 -7.83
N ASN A 202 8.66 -10.60 -7.39
CA ASN A 202 9.93 -9.87 -7.24
C ASN A 202 10.48 -9.35 -8.57
N GLN A 203 10.05 -9.83 -9.71
CA GLN A 203 10.41 -9.27 -11.01
C GLN A 203 9.84 -7.85 -11.19
N VAL A 204 8.61 -7.63 -10.77
CA VAL A 204 7.95 -6.31 -10.87
C VAL A 204 8.15 -5.47 -9.62
N LEU A 205 8.38 -6.13 -8.48
CA LEU A 205 8.61 -5.51 -7.17
C LEU A 205 9.97 -5.98 -6.60
N PRO A 206 11.09 -5.66 -7.24
CA PRO A 206 12.40 -6.27 -6.97
C PRO A 206 12.92 -6.04 -5.55
N ASN A 207 12.43 -4.99 -4.88
CA ASN A 207 12.87 -4.64 -3.53
C ASN A 207 11.83 -5.01 -2.46
N ALA A 208 10.76 -5.72 -2.82
CA ALA A 208 9.77 -6.18 -1.85
C ALA A 208 10.27 -7.46 -1.16
N GLU A 209 10.27 -7.44 0.16
CA GLU A 209 10.66 -8.59 0.99
C GLU A 209 9.42 -9.41 1.36
N PHE A 210 8.92 -10.22 0.42
CA PHE A 210 7.74 -11.06 0.64
C PHE A 210 7.95 -12.25 1.60
N ALA A 211 9.06 -12.29 2.33
CA ALA A 211 9.38 -13.42 3.21
C ALA A 211 8.58 -13.45 4.52
N THR A 212 7.92 -12.36 4.87
CA THR A 212 7.18 -12.21 6.13
C THR A 212 5.70 -12.54 5.96
N SER A 213 5.01 -12.80 7.08
CA SER A 213 3.54 -12.92 7.07
C SER A 213 2.86 -11.57 6.83
N THR A 214 1.63 -11.57 6.33
CA THR A 214 0.84 -10.34 6.18
C THR A 214 0.59 -9.62 7.50
N LEU A 215 0.64 -10.31 8.62
CA LEU A 215 0.57 -9.68 9.95
C LEU A 215 1.89 -8.94 10.26
N ALA A 216 3.03 -9.53 9.94
CA ALA A 216 4.33 -8.89 10.14
C ALA A 216 4.52 -7.70 9.19
N SER A 217 4.19 -7.83 7.89
CA SER A 217 4.25 -6.71 6.93
C SER A 217 3.34 -5.56 7.33
N SER A 218 2.14 -5.85 7.83
CA SER A 218 1.20 -4.84 8.34
C SER A 218 1.77 -4.04 9.52
N PHE A 219 2.42 -4.69 10.48
CA PHE A 219 3.07 -3.97 11.58
C PHE A 219 4.38 -3.29 11.16
N ALA A 220 5.04 -3.75 10.09
CA ALA A 220 6.20 -3.11 9.52
C ALA A 220 5.87 -1.85 8.69
N ASP A 221 4.59 -1.58 8.39
CA ASP A 221 4.17 -0.37 7.70
C ASP A 221 4.46 0.90 8.52
N GLY A 222 5.48 1.64 8.11
CA GLY A 222 5.89 2.91 8.74
C GLY A 222 5.31 4.15 8.08
N SER A 223 4.44 4.02 7.08
CA SER A 223 3.93 5.16 6.33
C SER A 223 3.24 6.21 7.22
N GLY A 224 2.39 5.77 8.15
CA GLY A 224 1.69 6.68 9.06
C GLY A 224 2.61 7.44 10.00
N LEU A 225 3.68 6.79 10.50
CA LEU A 225 4.63 7.46 11.39
C LEU A 225 5.57 8.43 10.68
N ALA A 226 5.85 8.22 9.39
CA ALA A 226 6.71 9.10 8.61
C ALA A 226 5.92 10.25 7.95
N GLU A 227 4.84 9.91 7.24
CA GLU A 227 4.09 10.84 6.40
C GLU A 227 3.23 11.84 7.20
N VAL A 228 2.54 11.35 8.23
CA VAL A 228 1.56 12.18 8.94
C VAL A 228 2.23 13.29 9.77
N PRO A 229 3.23 13.01 10.63
CA PRO A 229 3.92 14.07 11.34
C PRO A 229 4.64 15.05 10.39
N ALA A 230 5.34 14.55 9.38
CA ALA A 230 6.08 15.38 8.42
C ALA A 230 5.19 16.42 7.74
N LEU A 231 3.96 16.03 7.38
CA LEU A 231 3.04 16.89 6.63
C LEU A 231 2.09 17.71 7.50
N LEU A 232 1.86 17.36 8.77
CA LEU A 232 0.90 18.05 9.64
C LEU A 232 1.53 18.98 10.69
N LEU A 233 2.78 18.74 11.11
CA LEU A 233 3.34 19.44 12.26
C LEU A 233 4.13 20.70 11.91
N GLY A 234 3.68 21.47 10.92
CA GLY A 234 4.28 22.75 10.60
C GLY A 234 5.58 22.64 9.82
N GLY A 235 5.65 21.68 8.93
CA GLY A 235 6.71 21.62 7.93
C GLY A 235 6.78 22.90 7.09
N PRO A 236 7.88 23.14 6.38
CA PRO A 236 8.01 24.31 5.53
C PRO A 236 6.97 24.29 4.40
N ALA A 237 6.50 25.48 4.00
CA ALA A 237 5.57 25.63 2.89
C ALA A 237 6.24 25.25 1.56
N MET A 238 5.46 24.75 0.59
CA MET A 238 5.97 24.48 -0.75
C MET A 238 6.38 25.78 -1.47
N PRO A 239 7.42 25.76 -2.34
CA PRO A 239 7.98 26.95 -2.95
C PRO A 239 7.01 27.80 -3.76
N ASP A 240 6.01 27.19 -4.37
CA ASP A 240 4.98 27.85 -5.19
C ASP A 240 3.87 28.55 -4.39
N GLY A 241 3.95 28.52 -3.06
CA GLY A 241 2.98 29.15 -2.18
C GLY A 241 1.61 28.44 -2.15
N GLY A 242 1.53 27.22 -2.70
CA GLY A 242 0.32 26.40 -2.64
C GLY A 242 -0.02 25.96 -1.21
N PRO A 243 -1.24 25.45 -0.96
CA PRO A 243 -1.69 24.95 0.36
C PRO A 243 -1.09 23.58 0.71
N ALA A 244 0.13 23.34 0.31
CA ALA A 244 0.74 22.02 0.30
C ALA A 244 0.93 21.42 1.68
N ILE A 245 1.34 22.25 2.63
CA ILE A 245 1.55 21.82 4.00
C ILE A 245 0.44 22.40 4.86
N PRO A 246 -0.46 21.57 5.39
CA PRO A 246 -1.69 22.03 6.04
C PRO A 246 -1.50 23.01 7.20
N MET A 247 -0.38 22.94 7.89
CA MET A 247 -0.10 23.78 9.06
C MET A 247 0.66 25.06 8.74
N GLY A 248 1.02 25.25 7.47
CA GLY A 248 1.83 26.39 7.03
C GLY A 248 3.30 26.25 7.42
N GLY A 249 4.13 27.19 7.04
CA GLY A 249 5.56 27.17 7.34
C GLY A 249 6.37 28.10 6.44
N THR A 250 7.67 28.05 6.55
CA THR A 250 8.59 28.75 5.66
C THR A 250 8.68 28.00 4.33
N PRO A 251 8.66 28.69 3.18
CA PRO A 251 8.88 28.04 1.89
C PRO A 251 10.18 27.23 1.88
N LEU A 252 10.11 26.02 1.31
CA LEU A 252 11.29 25.18 1.15
C LEU A 252 12.20 25.77 0.07
N PRO A 253 13.53 25.75 0.28
CA PRO A 253 14.47 25.97 -0.79
C PRO A 253 14.29 24.97 -1.93
N GLU A 254 14.74 25.32 -3.13
CA GLU A 254 14.78 24.40 -4.26
C GLU A 254 15.55 23.11 -3.91
N ASN A 255 15.15 22.00 -4.52
CA ASN A 255 15.76 20.67 -4.36
C ASN A 255 15.67 20.04 -2.97
N GLN A 256 14.68 20.40 -2.17
CA GLN A 256 14.41 19.72 -0.92
C GLN A 256 13.74 18.35 -1.14
N THR A 257 13.99 17.43 -0.22
CA THR A 257 13.42 16.08 -0.23
C THR A 257 12.37 15.94 0.87
N PHE A 258 11.59 14.86 0.83
CA PHE A 258 10.59 14.58 1.86
C PHE A 258 11.23 14.49 3.26
N ARG A 259 12.42 13.89 3.37
CA ARG A 259 13.16 13.77 4.64
C ARG A 259 13.47 15.12 5.28
N ASN A 260 13.67 16.17 4.50
CA ASN A 260 13.96 17.50 5.00
C ASN A 260 12.76 18.16 5.73
N LEU A 261 11.54 17.62 5.58
CA LEU A 261 10.39 18.04 6.38
C LEU A 261 10.51 17.63 7.85
N ILE A 262 11.32 16.61 8.14
CA ILE A 262 11.41 16.00 9.46
C ILE A 262 12.51 16.67 10.29
N GLY A 263 12.11 17.58 11.15
CA GLY A 263 12.99 18.23 12.13
C GLY A 263 12.94 17.57 13.52
N PRO A 264 13.69 18.09 14.51
CA PRO A 264 13.75 17.51 15.86
C PRO A 264 12.39 17.36 16.55
N GLY A 265 11.48 18.33 16.40
CA GLY A 265 10.14 18.25 16.97
C GLY A 265 9.28 17.13 16.35
N HIS A 266 9.45 16.87 15.06
CA HIS A 266 8.80 15.73 14.41
C HIS A 266 9.31 14.40 14.95
N MET A 267 10.64 14.30 15.19
CA MET A 267 11.25 13.08 15.70
C MET A 267 10.68 12.63 17.04
N THR A 268 10.35 13.56 17.95
CA THR A 268 9.70 13.22 19.23
C THR A 268 8.37 12.50 18.99
N VAL A 269 7.52 13.02 18.10
CA VAL A 269 6.22 12.40 17.79
C VAL A 269 6.41 11.08 17.03
N ILE A 270 7.37 11.03 16.12
CA ILE A 270 7.67 9.81 15.35
C ILE A 270 8.14 8.68 16.28
N GLU A 271 8.98 8.96 17.27
CA GLU A 271 9.42 7.96 18.26
C GLU A 271 8.27 7.45 19.12
N ASP A 272 7.34 8.33 19.54
CA ASP A 272 6.15 7.92 20.26
C ASP A 272 5.25 7.01 19.41
N LEU A 273 4.99 7.38 18.14
CA LEU A 273 4.22 6.56 17.19
C LEU A 273 4.88 5.19 16.95
N ALA A 274 6.21 5.19 16.79
CA ALA A 274 6.99 3.97 16.62
C ALA A 274 6.94 3.07 17.87
N GLY A 275 7.00 3.69 19.06
CA GLY A 275 6.86 2.99 20.34
C GLY A 275 5.51 2.32 20.49
N GLU A 276 4.43 3.05 20.21
CA GLU A 276 3.05 2.53 20.25
C GLU A 276 2.86 1.37 19.25
N ARG A 277 3.42 1.48 18.05
CA ARG A 277 3.39 0.43 17.02
C ARG A 277 4.14 -0.81 17.47
N ARG A 278 5.37 -0.67 17.96
CA ARG A 278 6.18 -1.80 18.46
C ARG A 278 5.51 -2.51 19.63
N GLU A 279 4.96 -1.75 20.60
CA GLU A 279 4.26 -2.36 21.74
C GLU A 279 3.00 -3.12 21.30
N THR A 280 2.22 -2.54 20.39
CA THR A 280 1.04 -3.21 19.84
C THR A 280 1.43 -4.50 19.10
N ALA A 281 2.41 -4.44 18.20
CA ALA A 281 2.90 -5.59 17.46
C ALA A 281 3.41 -6.71 18.38
N ARG A 282 4.14 -6.35 19.45
CA ARG A 282 4.63 -7.30 20.45
C ARG A 282 3.50 -8.07 21.12
N ARG A 283 2.35 -7.42 21.36
CA ARG A 283 1.14 -8.10 21.91
C ARG A 283 0.58 -9.13 20.93
N PHE A 284 0.69 -8.88 19.65
CA PHE A 284 0.33 -9.84 18.59
C PHE A 284 1.42 -10.84 18.26
N GLY A 285 2.53 -10.89 19.03
CA GLY A 285 3.62 -11.84 18.83
C GLY A 285 4.67 -11.41 17.82
N ILE A 286 4.54 -10.27 17.17
CA ILE A 286 5.49 -9.72 16.21
C ILE A 286 6.56 -8.92 16.96
N ARG A 287 7.83 -9.32 16.82
CA ARG A 287 8.97 -8.72 17.53
C ARG A 287 10.02 -8.12 16.62
N ASP A 288 10.17 -8.69 15.43
CA ASP A 288 11.18 -8.30 14.45
C ASP A 288 10.60 -7.18 13.56
N LEU A 289 10.62 -5.97 14.10
CA LEU A 289 10.19 -4.77 13.37
C LEU A 289 11.39 -3.86 13.11
N PRO A 290 11.35 -3.05 12.03
CA PRO A 290 12.35 -2.03 11.78
C PRO A 290 12.50 -1.09 12.97
N ASP A 291 13.70 -0.60 13.22
CA ASP A 291 13.88 0.56 14.10
C ASP A 291 13.32 1.84 13.46
N THR A 292 13.26 2.92 14.22
CA THR A 292 12.68 4.19 13.73
C THR A 292 13.47 4.76 12.55
N GLY A 293 14.80 4.59 12.57
CA GLY A 293 15.68 5.02 11.46
C GLY A 293 15.36 4.27 10.17
N ALA A 294 15.29 2.94 10.24
CA ALA A 294 14.94 2.10 9.10
C ALA A 294 13.54 2.40 8.57
N TRP A 295 12.54 2.62 9.42
CA TRP A 295 11.23 3.09 8.96
C TRP A 295 11.30 4.42 8.21
N LEU A 296 12.08 5.37 8.72
CA LEU A 296 12.23 6.66 8.03
C LEU A 296 12.94 6.51 6.69
N ASP A 297 13.95 5.66 6.59
CA ASP A 297 14.64 5.40 5.32
C ASP A 297 13.69 4.75 4.29
N MET A 298 12.84 3.80 4.73
CA MET A 298 11.85 3.16 3.87
C MET A 298 10.71 4.07 3.45
N PHE A 299 10.26 5.02 4.28
CA PHE A 299 9.04 5.79 4.03
C PHE A 299 9.27 7.29 3.83
N ALA A 300 10.40 7.85 4.24
CA ALA A 300 10.76 9.25 4.01
C ALA A 300 12.00 9.42 3.14
N GLY A 301 12.75 8.35 2.91
CA GLY A 301 14.00 8.38 2.17
C GLY A 301 15.10 9.13 2.90
N THR A 302 16.19 9.44 2.19
CA THR A 302 17.33 10.23 2.69
C THR A 302 17.15 11.73 2.47
N ALA A 303 17.91 12.56 3.19
CA ALA A 303 17.84 14.01 3.08
C ALA A 303 18.44 14.55 1.77
N ALA A 304 19.30 13.78 1.11
CA ALA A 304 19.92 14.11 -0.16
C ALA A 304 20.48 12.86 -0.84
N GLY A 305 20.74 12.95 -2.14
CA GLY A 305 21.38 11.90 -2.93
C GLY A 305 20.40 10.83 -3.44
N ASP A 306 20.96 9.68 -3.81
CA ASP A 306 20.23 8.65 -4.56
C ASP A 306 19.08 7.96 -3.78
N GLY A 307 19.09 8.06 -2.46
CA GLY A 307 18.02 7.52 -1.60
C GLY A 307 16.89 8.49 -1.31
N SER A 308 16.84 9.66 -1.93
CA SER A 308 15.89 10.71 -1.59
C SER A 308 14.48 10.43 -2.14
N ARG A 309 13.48 10.71 -1.30
CA ARG A 309 12.07 10.73 -1.70
C ARG A 309 11.70 12.15 -2.15
N PRO A 310 11.13 12.33 -3.36
CA PRO A 310 10.61 13.64 -3.78
C PRO A 310 9.50 14.14 -2.85
N LEU A 311 9.35 15.47 -2.78
CA LEU A 311 8.18 16.06 -2.13
C LEU A 311 6.91 15.69 -2.90
N PRO A 312 5.79 15.44 -2.21
CA PRO A 312 4.52 15.28 -2.87
C PRO A 312 4.11 16.59 -3.56
N ASP A 313 3.44 16.48 -4.69
CA ASP A 313 2.76 17.64 -5.29
C ASP A 313 1.82 18.28 -4.26
N ALA A 314 1.74 19.62 -4.30
CA ALA A 314 0.91 20.39 -3.37
C ALA A 314 -0.54 19.89 -3.32
N THR A 315 -1.10 19.52 -4.47
CA THR A 315 -2.46 19.00 -4.59
C THR A 315 -2.62 17.59 -4.03
N ALA A 316 -1.53 16.83 -3.93
CA ALA A 316 -1.52 15.45 -3.43
C ALA A 316 -1.41 15.36 -1.90
N VAL A 317 -0.93 16.39 -1.20
CA VAL A 317 -0.62 16.35 0.25
C VAL A 317 -1.79 15.85 1.09
N HIS A 318 -3.00 16.39 0.86
CA HIS A 318 -4.19 15.96 1.59
C HIS A 318 -4.53 14.48 1.33
N GLY A 319 -4.29 14.00 0.12
CA GLY A 319 -4.45 12.60 -0.25
C GLY A 319 -3.46 11.70 0.49
N VAL A 320 -2.19 12.09 0.53
CA VAL A 320 -1.12 11.36 1.25
C VAL A 320 -1.44 11.25 2.73
N VAL A 321 -1.78 12.36 3.39
CA VAL A 321 -2.15 12.36 4.82
C VAL A 321 -3.37 11.49 5.09
N ARG A 322 -4.44 11.66 4.27
CA ARG A 322 -5.64 10.84 4.41
C ARG A 322 -5.33 9.35 4.33
N ASP A 323 -4.58 8.97 3.31
CA ASP A 323 -4.28 7.57 3.04
C ASP A 323 -3.36 6.96 4.11
N ALA A 324 -2.38 7.73 4.60
CA ALA A 324 -1.52 7.32 5.71
C ALA A 324 -2.29 7.15 7.02
N VAL A 325 -3.29 7.99 7.29
CA VAL A 325 -4.13 7.85 8.49
C VAL A 325 -5.06 6.65 8.37
N ILE A 326 -5.85 6.54 7.29
CA ILE A 326 -6.85 5.46 7.16
C ILE A 326 -6.21 4.09 6.90
N GLY A 327 -5.03 4.07 6.30
CA GLY A 327 -4.29 2.84 5.97
C GLY A 327 -3.25 2.41 6.99
N SER A 328 -2.81 3.30 7.88
CA SER A 328 -1.73 2.99 8.83
C SER A 328 -2.07 3.34 10.28
N LEU A 329 -2.38 4.61 10.61
CA LEU A 329 -2.60 5.01 12.01
C LEU A 329 -3.91 4.46 12.59
N ALA A 330 -5.02 4.60 11.88
CA ALA A 330 -6.32 4.12 12.36
C ALA A 330 -6.39 2.59 12.49
N PRO A 331 -5.82 1.78 11.57
CA PRO A 331 -5.68 0.33 11.77
C PRO A 331 -4.82 -0.03 12.98
N LEU A 332 -3.69 0.68 13.19
CA LEU A 332 -2.87 0.48 14.38
C LEU A 332 -3.68 0.73 15.66
N ALA A 333 -4.40 1.86 15.75
CA ALA A 333 -5.25 2.15 16.90
C ALA A 333 -6.35 1.10 17.11
N SER A 334 -6.87 0.50 16.03
CA SER A 334 -7.82 -0.62 16.11
C SER A 334 -7.18 -1.87 16.73
N ALA A 335 -5.98 -2.24 16.31
CA ALA A 335 -5.23 -3.37 16.87
C ALA A 335 -4.84 -3.09 18.34
N ALA A 336 -4.37 -1.90 18.62
CA ALA A 336 -3.96 -1.49 19.97
C ALA A 336 -5.09 -1.58 20.99
N ARG A 337 -6.32 -1.18 20.62
CA ARG A 337 -7.50 -1.35 21.47
C ARG A 337 -7.76 -2.81 21.83
N ILE A 338 -7.62 -3.73 20.89
CA ILE A 338 -7.74 -5.18 21.14
C ILE A 338 -6.64 -5.66 22.09
N ALA A 339 -5.42 -5.15 21.88
CA ALA A 339 -4.24 -5.52 22.67
C ALA A 339 -4.18 -4.86 24.06
N GLY A 340 -5.08 -3.94 24.37
CA GLY A 340 -5.04 -3.15 25.60
C GLY A 340 -3.82 -2.21 25.68
N VAL A 341 -3.35 -1.73 24.54
CA VAL A 341 -2.24 -0.77 24.44
C VAL A 341 -2.79 0.63 24.21
N ALA A 342 -2.34 1.60 25.02
CA ALA A 342 -2.68 3.00 24.82
C ALA A 342 -1.90 3.57 23.64
N THR A 343 -2.57 4.37 22.80
CA THR A 343 -2.00 4.98 21.59
C THR A 343 -2.25 6.50 21.53
N PRO A 344 -1.80 7.27 22.55
CA PRO A 344 -2.10 8.69 22.62
C PRO A 344 -1.52 9.49 21.43
N ALA A 345 -0.32 9.17 20.96
CA ALA A 345 0.28 9.86 19.80
C ALA A 345 -0.47 9.53 18.51
N THR A 346 -0.81 8.27 18.28
CA THR A 346 -1.59 7.81 17.10
C THR A 346 -2.99 8.46 17.11
N ASP A 347 -3.66 8.50 18.24
CA ASP A 347 -4.99 9.09 18.38
C ASP A 347 -4.95 10.62 18.18
N ALA A 348 -3.94 11.31 18.73
CA ALA A 348 -3.75 12.75 18.55
C ALA A 348 -3.48 13.10 17.08
N MET A 349 -2.59 12.39 16.40
CA MET A 349 -2.29 12.62 14.99
C MET A 349 -3.49 12.33 14.09
N THR A 350 -4.26 11.29 14.39
CA THR A 350 -5.50 10.95 13.67
C THR A 350 -6.56 12.04 13.87
N ALA A 351 -6.72 12.57 15.08
CA ALA A 351 -7.66 13.65 15.38
C ALA A 351 -7.26 14.96 14.69
N LEU A 352 -5.97 15.31 14.71
CA LEU A 352 -5.45 16.48 14.03
C LEU A 352 -5.67 16.40 12.51
N ALA A 353 -5.33 15.28 11.90
CA ALA A 353 -5.56 15.03 10.47
C ALA A 353 -7.05 15.12 10.12
N SER A 354 -7.92 14.53 10.94
CA SER A 354 -9.38 14.58 10.75
C SER A 354 -9.90 16.02 10.80
N SER A 355 -9.38 16.82 11.71
CA SER A 355 -9.73 18.24 11.84
C SER A 355 -9.29 19.06 10.62
N VAL A 356 -8.05 18.89 10.18
CA VAL A 356 -7.47 19.58 9.02
C VAL A 356 -8.20 19.22 7.73
N LEU A 357 -8.45 17.93 7.51
CA LEU A 357 -9.07 17.42 6.29
C LEU A 357 -10.60 17.47 6.31
N LYS A 358 -11.22 17.93 7.41
CA LYS A 358 -12.67 17.99 7.59
C LYS A 358 -13.37 16.65 7.32
N ALA A 359 -12.75 15.55 7.77
CA ALA A 359 -13.22 14.18 7.55
C ALA A 359 -13.02 13.34 8.81
N ASP A 360 -13.92 12.41 9.10
CA ASP A 360 -13.74 11.43 10.17
C ASP A 360 -12.85 10.28 9.70
N LEU A 361 -11.53 10.47 9.81
CA LEU A 361 -10.54 9.51 9.37
C LEU A 361 -10.45 8.29 10.30
N SER A 362 -10.82 8.45 11.56
CA SER A 362 -10.85 7.33 12.51
C SER A 362 -11.93 6.31 12.13
N THR A 363 -13.09 6.78 11.70
CA THR A 363 -14.18 5.90 11.22
C THR A 363 -13.90 5.35 9.83
N ALA A 364 -13.27 6.13 8.95
CA ALA A 364 -12.89 5.68 7.61
C ALA A 364 -11.74 4.65 7.61
N GLY A 365 -10.93 4.58 8.68
CA GLY A 365 -9.80 3.66 8.80
C GLY A 365 -10.22 2.20 8.88
N ARG A 366 -9.28 1.30 8.57
CA ARG A 366 -9.47 -0.14 8.73
C ARG A 366 -9.67 -0.48 10.21
N LYS A 367 -10.65 -1.33 10.51
CA LYS A 367 -10.95 -1.78 11.88
C LYS A 367 -10.99 -3.30 11.93
N LEU A 368 -10.11 -3.90 12.68
CA LEU A 368 -10.04 -5.36 12.82
C LEU A 368 -11.38 -5.95 13.28
N THR A 369 -12.06 -5.30 14.22
CA THR A 369 -13.38 -5.76 14.69
C THR A 369 -14.47 -5.67 13.64
N ALA A 370 -14.39 -4.73 12.71
CA ALA A 370 -15.34 -4.64 11.58
C ALA A 370 -15.09 -5.75 10.54
N MET A 371 -13.89 -6.30 10.49
CA MET A 371 -13.53 -7.46 9.68
C MET A 371 -13.79 -8.79 10.42
N GLY A 372 -14.47 -8.76 11.58
CA GLY A 372 -14.82 -9.95 12.35
C GLY A 372 -13.75 -10.44 13.32
N VAL A 373 -12.60 -9.77 13.43
CA VAL A 373 -11.56 -10.16 14.41
C VAL A 373 -12.10 -9.94 15.83
N PRO A 374 -11.98 -10.93 16.74
CA PRO A 374 -12.48 -10.83 18.09
C PRO A 374 -11.92 -9.63 18.84
N GLY A 375 -12.79 -8.85 19.47
CA GLY A 375 -12.41 -7.76 20.36
C GLY A 375 -12.26 -8.24 21.80
N GLY A 376 -11.43 -7.55 22.59
CA GLY A 376 -11.34 -7.72 24.03
C GLY A 376 -10.27 -8.68 24.54
N GLU A 377 -9.81 -9.64 23.72
CA GLU A 377 -8.73 -10.56 24.09
C GLU A 377 -7.72 -10.71 22.94
N VAL A 378 -6.49 -10.26 23.17
CA VAL A 378 -5.44 -10.25 22.15
C VAL A 378 -5.07 -11.66 21.68
N ASP A 379 -5.10 -12.67 22.55
CA ASP A 379 -4.77 -14.05 22.16
C ASP A 379 -5.84 -14.66 21.26
N ALA A 380 -7.11 -14.32 21.47
CA ALA A 380 -8.17 -14.73 20.56
C ALA A 380 -8.06 -14.04 19.21
N ALA A 381 -7.80 -12.74 19.20
CA ALA A 381 -7.57 -11.97 17.98
C ALA A 381 -6.33 -12.47 17.22
N ARG A 382 -5.23 -12.77 17.92
CA ARG A 382 -4.02 -13.31 17.32
C ARG A 382 -4.27 -14.65 16.66
N ARG A 383 -4.93 -15.60 17.33
CA ARG A 383 -5.30 -16.90 16.73
C ARG A 383 -6.15 -16.72 15.49
N ALA A 384 -7.19 -15.88 15.55
CA ALA A 384 -8.03 -15.60 14.40
C ALA A 384 -7.24 -15.04 13.21
N LEU A 385 -6.28 -14.16 13.46
CA LEU A 385 -5.40 -13.61 12.44
C LEU A 385 -4.39 -14.64 11.90
N GLU A 386 -3.84 -15.50 12.77
CA GLU A 386 -2.93 -16.59 12.39
C GLU A 386 -3.66 -17.67 11.56
N GLU A 387 -4.93 -17.96 11.87
CA GLU A 387 -5.77 -18.89 11.11
C GLU A 387 -6.20 -18.30 9.75
N ALA A 388 -6.32 -16.96 9.67
CA ALA A 388 -6.65 -16.24 8.45
C ALA A 388 -5.45 -16.07 7.51
N VAL A 389 -4.22 -16.13 8.03
CA VAL A 389 -2.94 -15.96 7.33
C VAL A 389 -2.31 -17.33 7.06
#